data_777c6eaf119cdca41bbd8e488ea62836
#
_entry.id   777c6eaf119cdca41bbd8e488ea62836
#
_cell.length_a   1.000
_cell.length_b   1.000
_cell.length_c   1.000
_cell.angle_alpha   90.00
_cell.angle_beta   90.00
_cell.angle_gamma   90.00
#
_symmetry.space_group_name_H-M   'P 1'
#
loop_
_entity.id
_entity.type
_entity.pdbx_description
1 polymer ?
#
loop_
_entity_poly.entity_id
_entity_poly.type
_entity_poly.pdbx_seq_one_letter_code
_entity_poly.pdbx_strand_id
1 'polypeptide(L)'
;MMTLKKIAACAGVLCATGLFGTQNALAALPIQHWTQPSGAQVYLVESPSIPILDVQIDVDAGSRRDPVAQAGLASVTAGLATNGVRAVGGLPALDENALGEAWADLGASFDASASADRMSFSLRTLTEPDLLDRAITLAARQLGEPAFAADIWARDRARMTASWKESNTRPAVQAGRAFAAAVYGSHPYGFESTPDTWARISVADMQALYSRSILPCRAKVSVVGAVTRAQADTLVQRLLARLPQTACSPQAVVPEVQPLQQASDRRIPFDSAQAHVYIGQPG
;
A
#
# COMPACT_ATOMS: atom_id res chain seq x y z
N MET A 1 24.03 -50.56 -57.70
CA MET A 1 23.41 -49.24 -57.99
C MET A 1 22.12 -49.13 -57.23
N MET A 2 22.18 -49.01 -55.90
CA MET A 2 21.00 -48.99 -55.07
C MET A 2 21.32 -48.33 -53.72
N THR A 3 21.54 -47.01 -53.65
CA THR A 3 21.80 -46.33 -52.39
C THR A 3 21.57 -44.80 -52.44
N LEU A 4 21.32 -44.18 -53.60
CA LEU A 4 21.21 -42.73 -53.67
C LEU A 4 19.76 -42.18 -53.55
N LYS A 5 18.72 -42.99 -53.73
CA LYS A 5 17.33 -42.58 -53.70
C LYS A 5 16.67 -42.60 -52.31
N LYS A 6 17.29 -43.27 -51.33
CA LYS A 6 16.71 -43.32 -49.93
C LYS A 6 17.23 -42.22 -49.01
N ILE A 7 18.30 -41.51 -49.36
CA ILE A 7 18.86 -40.44 -48.53
C ILE A 7 18.12 -39.11 -48.77
N ALA A 8 17.57 -38.92 -49.98
CA ALA A 8 16.81 -37.67 -50.28
C ALA A 8 15.42 -37.63 -49.61
N ALA A 9 14.81 -38.77 -49.26
CA ALA A 9 13.50 -38.79 -48.60
C ALA A 9 13.57 -38.50 -47.08
N CYS A 10 14.68 -38.79 -46.41
CA CYS A 10 14.85 -38.49 -44.97
C CYS A 10 15.24 -37.04 -44.71
N ALA A 11 15.90 -36.35 -45.65
CA ALA A 11 16.25 -34.94 -45.48
C ALA A 11 15.04 -34.01 -45.64
N GLY A 12 14.02 -34.41 -46.41
CA GLY A 12 12.80 -33.60 -46.60
C GLY A 12 11.84 -33.61 -45.39
N VAL A 13 11.86 -34.65 -44.57
CA VAL A 13 10.98 -34.77 -43.38
C VAL A 13 11.56 -34.03 -42.18
N LEU A 14 12.89 -33.91 -42.06
CA LEU A 14 13.51 -33.14 -40.97
C LEU A 14 13.42 -31.63 -41.17
N CYS A 15 13.26 -31.12 -42.39
CA CYS A 15 13.06 -29.67 -42.60
C CYS A 15 11.60 -29.20 -42.43
N ALA A 16 10.62 -30.11 -42.45
CA ALA A 16 9.20 -29.72 -42.29
C ALA A 16 8.76 -29.59 -40.81
N THR A 17 9.52 -30.09 -39.86
CA THR A 17 9.22 -30.01 -38.42
C THR A 17 9.80 -28.77 -37.73
N GLY A 18 10.61 -27.97 -38.45
CA GLY A 18 11.25 -26.74 -37.89
C GLY A 18 10.42 -25.47 -38.01
N LEU A 19 9.22 -25.50 -38.59
CA LEU A 19 8.39 -24.32 -38.84
C LEU A 19 7.14 -24.19 -37.91
N PHE A 20 7.07 -25.02 -36.85
CA PHE A 20 6.15 -24.68 -35.75
C PHE A 20 6.78 -23.54 -34.96
N GLY A 21 6.37 -22.32 -35.38
CA GLY A 21 6.81 -21.09 -34.76
C GLY A 21 6.74 -21.17 -33.25
N THR A 22 7.79 -20.75 -32.61
CA THR A 22 7.77 -20.33 -31.20
C THR A 22 6.67 -19.28 -31.07
N GLN A 23 5.50 -19.72 -30.69
CA GLN A 23 4.48 -18.78 -30.19
C GLN A 23 5.11 -18.20 -28.92
N ASN A 24 5.57 -16.96 -29.02
CA ASN A 24 5.87 -16.18 -27.84
C ASN A 24 4.59 -16.16 -27.00
N ALA A 25 4.54 -17.00 -25.98
CA ALA A 25 3.52 -16.92 -24.97
C ALA A 25 3.72 -15.57 -24.27
N LEU A 26 3.05 -14.53 -24.78
CA LEU A 26 2.91 -13.26 -24.08
C LEU A 26 1.97 -13.53 -22.90
N ALA A 27 2.53 -14.11 -21.84
CA ALA A 27 1.81 -14.37 -20.59
C ALA A 27 1.58 -13.10 -19.76
N ALA A 28 2.04 -11.95 -20.22
CA ALA A 28 1.84 -10.67 -19.55
C ALA A 28 0.53 -10.04 -20.03
N LEU A 29 -0.41 -9.85 -19.11
CA LEU A 29 -1.59 -9.03 -19.38
C LEU A 29 -1.16 -7.60 -19.69
N PRO A 30 -1.73 -6.95 -20.73
CA PRO A 30 -1.37 -5.59 -21.10
C PRO A 30 -1.77 -4.63 -20.00
N ILE A 31 -0.80 -3.86 -19.49
CA ILE A 31 -1.04 -2.78 -18.55
C ILE A 31 -1.31 -1.50 -19.34
N GLN A 32 -2.51 -0.97 -19.22
CA GLN A 32 -2.85 0.35 -19.74
C GLN A 32 -2.47 1.43 -18.72
N HIS A 33 -1.94 2.55 -19.19
CA HIS A 33 -1.54 3.67 -18.33
C HIS A 33 -2.00 5.00 -18.90
N TRP A 34 -2.48 5.90 -18.02
CA TRP A 34 -2.80 7.30 -18.35
C TRP A 34 -2.75 8.19 -17.12
N THR A 35 -2.76 9.50 -17.35
CA THR A 35 -2.86 10.50 -16.30
C THR A 35 -4.22 11.19 -16.39
N GLN A 36 -4.92 11.29 -15.26
CA GLN A 36 -6.19 12.04 -15.16
C GLN A 36 -5.94 13.57 -15.12
N PRO A 37 -6.95 14.39 -15.43
CA PRO A 37 -6.86 15.85 -15.27
C PRO A 37 -6.49 16.28 -13.84
N SER A 38 -6.82 15.49 -12.82
CA SER A 38 -6.44 15.69 -11.42
C SER A 38 -4.94 15.48 -11.16
N GLY A 39 -4.18 14.96 -12.13
CA GLY A 39 -2.79 14.54 -12.00
C GLY A 39 -2.59 13.11 -11.52
N ALA A 40 -3.66 12.39 -11.14
CA ALA A 40 -3.56 10.99 -10.74
C ALA A 40 -3.06 10.10 -11.89
N GLN A 41 -2.08 9.26 -11.61
CA GLN A 41 -1.57 8.27 -12.54
C GLN A 41 -2.35 6.97 -12.39
N VAL A 42 -2.97 6.49 -13.45
CA VAL A 42 -3.82 5.29 -13.43
C VAL A 42 -3.17 4.18 -14.25
N TYR A 43 -3.15 2.98 -13.67
CA TYR A 43 -2.67 1.75 -14.28
C TYR A 43 -3.81 0.73 -14.25
N LEU A 44 -4.16 0.16 -15.39
CA LEU A 44 -5.28 -0.78 -15.52
C LEU A 44 -4.82 -2.10 -16.12
N VAL A 45 -5.27 -3.19 -15.50
CA VAL A 45 -5.29 -4.53 -16.10
C VAL A 45 -6.75 -4.97 -16.19
N GLU A 46 -7.28 -5.06 -17.42
CA GLU A 46 -8.62 -5.60 -17.66
C GLU A 46 -8.63 -7.11 -17.46
N SER A 47 -9.45 -7.61 -16.56
CA SER A 47 -9.61 -9.04 -16.26
C SER A 47 -11.09 -9.41 -16.16
N PRO A 48 -11.78 -9.65 -17.29
CA PRO A 48 -13.23 -9.83 -17.32
C PRO A 48 -13.72 -11.21 -16.87
N SER A 49 -12.82 -12.14 -16.55
CA SER A 49 -13.18 -13.53 -16.24
C SER A 49 -13.94 -13.70 -14.92
N ILE A 50 -13.79 -12.78 -13.97
CA ILE A 50 -14.47 -12.79 -12.67
C ILE A 50 -15.02 -11.38 -12.42
N PRO A 51 -16.28 -11.20 -11.97
CA PRO A 51 -16.92 -9.92 -11.77
C PRO A 51 -16.40 -9.22 -10.47
N ILE A 52 -15.10 -9.07 -10.34
CA ILE A 52 -14.43 -8.43 -9.20
C ILE A 52 -13.61 -7.24 -9.70
N LEU A 53 -13.53 -6.23 -8.86
CA LEU A 53 -12.67 -5.07 -9.02
C LEU A 53 -11.78 -4.91 -7.80
N ASP A 54 -10.49 -4.85 -8.03
CA ASP A 54 -9.47 -4.44 -7.06
C ASP A 54 -8.92 -3.07 -7.46
N VAL A 55 -8.93 -2.14 -6.53
CA VAL A 55 -8.31 -0.80 -6.69
C VAL A 55 -7.33 -0.57 -5.57
N GLN A 56 -6.11 -0.19 -5.90
CA GLN A 56 -5.12 0.26 -4.94
C GLN A 56 -4.70 1.69 -5.26
N ILE A 57 -4.73 2.57 -4.26
CA ILE A 57 -4.30 3.96 -4.34
C ILE A 57 -3.06 4.10 -3.47
N ASP A 58 -1.92 4.36 -4.09
CA ASP A 58 -0.64 4.59 -3.41
C ASP A 58 -0.27 6.06 -3.45
N VAL A 59 0.15 6.59 -2.31
CA VAL A 59 0.65 7.97 -2.17
C VAL A 59 1.98 7.95 -1.42
N ASP A 60 2.95 8.77 -1.84
CA ASP A 60 4.23 8.93 -1.14
C ASP A 60 4.03 9.69 0.20
N ALA A 61 3.52 8.95 1.19
CA ALA A 61 3.20 9.40 2.53
C ALA A 61 3.53 8.33 3.59
N GLY A 62 4.59 7.55 3.34
CA GLY A 62 5.05 6.50 4.23
C GLY A 62 5.85 7.04 5.43
N SER A 63 6.21 6.13 6.34
CA SER A 63 6.85 6.47 7.61
C SER A 63 8.23 7.11 7.48
N ARG A 64 8.90 6.99 6.31
CA ARG A 64 10.15 7.74 6.04
C ARG A 64 9.96 9.27 6.05
N ARG A 65 8.70 9.75 6.06
CA ARG A 65 8.34 11.17 6.14
C ARG A 65 7.88 11.59 7.53
N ASP A 66 7.85 10.66 8.48
CA ASP A 66 7.50 10.97 9.86
C ASP A 66 8.59 11.80 10.53
N PRO A 67 8.25 12.80 11.33
CA PRO A 67 9.21 13.39 12.25
C PRO A 67 9.77 12.32 13.20
N VAL A 68 11.07 12.31 13.48
CA VAL A 68 11.68 11.31 14.38
C VAL A 68 10.98 11.23 15.73
N ALA A 69 10.53 12.37 16.26
CA ALA A 69 9.81 12.44 17.54
C ALA A 69 8.39 11.86 17.48
N GLN A 70 7.86 11.66 16.28
CA GLN A 70 6.52 11.12 16.01
C GLN A 70 6.59 9.90 15.07
N ALA A 71 7.66 9.11 15.17
CA ALA A 71 7.81 7.88 14.39
C ALA A 71 6.58 6.97 14.58
N GLY A 72 5.98 6.54 13.49
CA GLY A 72 4.72 5.80 13.44
C GLY A 72 3.50 6.66 13.06
N LEU A 73 3.67 7.99 12.85
CA LEU A 73 2.58 8.89 12.47
C LEU A 73 1.85 8.43 11.21
N ALA A 74 2.56 8.05 10.15
CA ALA A 74 1.96 7.55 8.91
C ALA A 74 1.11 6.29 9.17
N SER A 75 1.63 5.35 9.96
CA SER A 75 0.95 4.08 10.25
C SER A 75 -0.35 4.29 11.05
N VAL A 76 -0.31 5.11 12.11
CA VAL A 76 -1.52 5.37 12.91
C VAL A 76 -2.53 6.23 12.13
N THR A 77 -2.06 7.13 11.25
CA THR A 77 -2.94 7.92 10.38
C THR A 77 -3.69 7.02 9.40
N ALA A 78 -2.99 6.08 8.74
CA ALA A 78 -3.62 5.11 7.85
C ALA A 78 -4.66 4.26 8.61
N GLY A 79 -4.31 3.73 9.79
CA GLY A 79 -5.23 2.94 10.61
C GLY A 79 -6.49 3.71 11.00
N LEU A 80 -6.36 4.95 11.50
CA LEU A 80 -7.52 5.75 11.88
C LEU A 80 -8.36 6.23 10.69
N ALA A 81 -7.80 6.37 9.51
CA ALA A 81 -8.53 6.76 8.31
C ALA A 81 -9.62 5.73 7.92
N THR A 82 -9.53 4.50 8.43
CA THR A 82 -10.51 3.43 8.17
C THR A 82 -11.56 3.26 9.27
N ASN A 83 -11.47 3.99 10.39
CA ASN A 83 -12.28 3.77 11.57
C ASN A 83 -13.44 4.77 11.72
N GLY A 84 -14.09 5.10 10.61
CA GLY A 84 -15.26 5.95 10.58
C GLY A 84 -15.15 7.11 9.59
N VAL A 85 -16.29 7.70 9.26
CA VAL A 85 -16.38 8.88 8.40
C VAL A 85 -17.19 9.96 9.10
N ARG A 86 -16.78 11.22 8.92
CA ARG A 86 -17.49 12.37 9.48
C ARG A 86 -18.75 12.72 8.70
N ALA A 87 -19.65 13.45 9.33
CA ALA A 87 -20.80 14.03 8.64
C ALA A 87 -20.35 15.19 7.73
N VAL A 88 -20.75 15.14 6.46
CA VAL A 88 -20.45 16.17 5.45
C VAL A 88 -21.58 16.27 4.43
N GLY A 89 -21.98 17.50 4.09
CA GLY A 89 -22.93 17.74 2.99
C GLY A 89 -24.30 17.09 3.19
N GLY A 90 -24.80 17.03 4.42
CA GLY A 90 -26.09 16.40 4.75
C GLY A 90 -26.02 14.87 4.90
N LEU A 91 -24.88 14.23 4.62
CA LEU A 91 -24.68 12.81 4.89
C LEU A 91 -24.29 12.62 6.36
N PRO A 92 -24.89 11.64 7.08
CA PRO A 92 -24.58 11.38 8.48
C PRO A 92 -23.14 10.84 8.64
N ALA A 93 -22.56 11.02 9.81
CA ALA A 93 -21.34 10.31 10.20
C ALA A 93 -21.63 8.80 10.28
N LEU A 94 -20.61 8.00 10.03
CA LEU A 94 -20.58 6.56 10.34
C LEU A 94 -19.43 6.32 11.29
N ASP A 95 -19.72 5.72 12.45
CA ASP A 95 -18.70 5.22 13.34
C ASP A 95 -18.05 3.91 12.81
N GLU A 96 -17.12 3.35 13.57
CA GLU A 96 -16.41 2.12 13.21
C GLU A 96 -17.36 0.95 12.93
N ASN A 97 -18.43 0.78 13.75
CA ASN A 97 -19.38 -0.32 13.60
C ASN A 97 -20.29 -0.10 12.39
N ALA A 98 -20.93 1.06 12.29
CA ALA A 98 -21.80 1.39 11.17
C ALA A 98 -21.06 1.35 9.81
N LEU A 99 -19.78 1.74 9.80
CA LEU A 99 -18.95 1.64 8.61
C LEU A 99 -18.64 0.18 8.27
N GLY A 100 -18.31 -0.65 9.28
CA GLY A 100 -18.10 -2.09 9.10
C GLY A 100 -19.33 -2.80 8.57
N GLU A 101 -20.52 -2.51 9.11
CA GLU A 101 -21.81 -3.03 8.61
C GLU A 101 -22.07 -2.62 7.16
N ALA A 102 -21.82 -1.33 6.83
CA ALA A 102 -22.00 -0.84 5.48
C ALA A 102 -21.11 -1.56 4.45
N TRP A 103 -19.86 -1.89 4.80
CA TRP A 103 -18.98 -2.68 3.95
C TRP A 103 -19.42 -4.15 3.84
N ALA A 104 -19.84 -4.75 4.96
CA ALA A 104 -20.33 -6.12 4.97
C ALA A 104 -21.59 -6.29 4.08
N ASP A 105 -22.55 -5.35 4.14
CA ASP A 105 -23.74 -5.33 3.30
C ASP A 105 -23.45 -5.25 1.79
N LEU A 106 -22.29 -4.70 1.42
CA LEU A 106 -21.83 -4.61 0.04
C LEU A 106 -21.03 -5.83 -0.42
N GLY A 107 -20.65 -6.73 0.50
CA GLY A 107 -19.70 -7.80 0.22
C GLY A 107 -18.35 -7.25 -0.28
N ALA A 108 -17.98 -6.08 0.20
CA ALA A 108 -16.81 -5.35 -0.22
C ALA A 108 -15.88 -5.03 0.98
N SER A 109 -14.64 -4.64 0.71
CA SER A 109 -13.71 -4.19 1.74
C SER A 109 -12.96 -2.93 1.30
N PHE A 110 -12.66 -2.08 2.28
CA PHE A 110 -11.79 -0.93 2.10
C PHE A 110 -10.83 -0.85 3.28
N ASP A 111 -9.54 -0.86 2.98
CA ASP A 111 -8.47 -0.88 3.96
C ASP A 111 -7.45 0.21 3.68
N ALA A 112 -6.71 0.64 4.72
CA ALA A 112 -5.56 1.51 4.57
C ALA A 112 -4.38 1.00 5.39
N SER A 113 -3.19 1.20 4.86
CA SER A 113 -1.93 0.84 5.52
C SER A 113 -0.83 1.83 5.16
N ALA A 114 0.22 1.88 5.97
CA ALA A 114 1.43 2.61 5.61
C ALA A 114 2.66 1.71 5.74
N SER A 115 3.51 1.78 4.73
CA SER A 115 4.86 1.22 4.72
C SER A 115 5.90 2.32 4.98
N ALA A 116 7.18 1.99 4.84
CA ALA A 116 8.23 3.00 4.89
C ALA A 116 8.05 4.08 3.82
N ASP A 117 7.64 3.70 2.60
CA ASP A 117 7.64 4.58 1.43
C ASP A 117 6.29 5.20 1.09
N ARG A 118 5.19 4.51 1.40
CA ARG A 118 3.87 4.92 0.92
C ARG A 118 2.79 4.66 1.96
N MET A 119 1.72 5.42 1.82
CA MET A 119 0.42 5.10 2.37
C MET A 119 -0.45 4.56 1.24
N SER A 120 -1.09 3.43 1.48
CA SER A 120 -1.88 2.69 0.50
C SER A 120 -3.31 2.54 0.98
N PHE A 121 -4.26 2.71 0.06
CA PHE A 121 -5.67 2.41 0.27
C PHE A 121 -6.07 1.34 -0.73
N SER A 122 -6.78 0.32 -0.29
CA SER A 122 -7.23 -0.78 -1.12
C SER A 122 -8.74 -0.95 -1.03
N LEU A 123 -9.39 -1.06 -2.18
CA LEU A 123 -10.80 -1.39 -2.32
C LEU A 123 -10.92 -2.70 -3.08
N ARG A 124 -11.69 -3.65 -2.55
CA ARG A 124 -12.16 -4.82 -3.28
C ARG A 124 -13.67 -4.86 -3.28
N THR A 125 -14.27 -5.03 -4.45
CA THR A 125 -15.72 -5.06 -4.61
C THR A 125 -16.14 -5.90 -5.82
N LEU A 126 -17.42 -6.24 -5.91
CA LEU A 126 -18.03 -6.81 -7.10
C LEU A 126 -18.27 -5.73 -8.17
N THR A 127 -18.38 -6.15 -9.43
CA THR A 127 -18.68 -5.23 -10.56
C THR A 127 -20.17 -5.16 -10.90
N GLU A 128 -21.06 -5.77 -10.09
CA GLU A 128 -22.50 -5.59 -10.17
C GLU A 128 -22.83 -4.08 -10.03
N PRO A 129 -23.62 -3.50 -10.96
CA PRO A 129 -23.76 -2.04 -11.05
C PRO A 129 -24.15 -1.34 -9.75
N ASP A 130 -25.16 -1.85 -9.03
CA ASP A 130 -25.64 -1.25 -7.79
C ASP A 130 -24.62 -1.39 -6.64
N LEU A 131 -23.99 -2.56 -6.52
CA LEU A 131 -22.96 -2.79 -5.49
C LEU A 131 -21.73 -1.98 -5.76
N LEU A 132 -21.26 -1.92 -7.01
CA LEU A 132 -20.13 -1.13 -7.44
C LEU A 132 -20.35 0.36 -7.17
N ASP A 133 -21.51 0.90 -7.55
CA ASP A 133 -21.85 2.31 -7.35
C ASP A 133 -21.80 2.70 -5.86
N ARG A 134 -22.43 1.89 -5.01
CA ARG A 134 -22.47 2.08 -3.56
C ARG A 134 -21.09 1.92 -2.93
N ALA A 135 -20.29 0.93 -3.34
CA ALA A 135 -18.94 0.70 -2.84
C ALA A 135 -18.00 1.85 -3.19
N ILE A 136 -18.04 2.35 -4.45
CA ILE A 136 -17.25 3.52 -4.88
C ILE A 136 -17.68 4.78 -4.08
N THR A 137 -18.96 4.95 -3.86
CA THR A 137 -19.47 6.11 -3.08
C THR A 137 -19.01 6.06 -1.63
N LEU A 138 -19.05 4.89 -1.00
CA LEU A 138 -18.60 4.70 0.38
C LEU A 138 -17.08 4.85 0.50
N ALA A 139 -16.32 4.25 -0.44
CA ALA A 139 -14.86 4.38 -0.50
C ALA A 139 -14.42 5.84 -0.68
N ALA A 140 -15.08 6.60 -1.57
CA ALA A 140 -14.80 8.02 -1.77
C ALA A 140 -15.06 8.85 -0.51
N ARG A 141 -16.12 8.52 0.26
CA ARG A 141 -16.38 9.14 1.56
C ARG A 141 -15.28 8.82 2.56
N GLN A 142 -14.94 7.54 2.68
CA GLN A 142 -13.93 7.10 3.64
C GLN A 142 -12.56 7.68 3.33
N LEU A 143 -12.20 7.76 2.04
CA LEU A 143 -10.97 8.38 1.58
C LEU A 143 -10.96 9.90 1.77
N GLY A 144 -12.08 10.60 1.53
CA GLY A 144 -12.13 12.07 1.57
C GLY A 144 -12.53 12.66 2.93
N GLU A 145 -13.22 11.88 3.76
CA GLU A 145 -13.89 12.37 4.96
C GLU A 145 -13.63 11.51 6.21
N PRO A 146 -12.38 11.03 6.45
CA PRO A 146 -12.11 10.20 7.62
C PRO A 146 -12.40 10.94 8.92
N ALA A 147 -12.94 10.23 9.92
CA ALA A 147 -13.38 10.82 11.18
C ALA A 147 -12.22 11.21 12.10
N PHE A 148 -11.15 10.43 12.13
CA PHE A 148 -10.04 10.58 13.07
C PHE A 148 -10.52 10.75 14.53
N ALA A 149 -11.36 9.80 15.00
CA ALA A 149 -11.98 9.87 16.31
C ALA A 149 -10.95 9.77 17.44
N ALA A 150 -10.97 10.69 18.39
CA ALA A 150 -9.97 10.81 19.45
C ALA A 150 -10.04 9.66 20.47
N ASP A 151 -11.22 9.15 20.75
CA ASP A 151 -11.45 8.00 21.63
C ASP A 151 -10.92 6.70 21.02
N ILE A 152 -11.11 6.50 19.71
CA ILE A 152 -10.52 5.39 18.95
C ILE A 152 -9.01 5.47 19.01
N TRP A 153 -8.41 6.66 18.80
CA TRP A 153 -6.98 6.85 18.93
C TRP A 153 -6.47 6.51 20.34
N ALA A 154 -7.18 6.96 21.36
CA ALA A 154 -6.80 6.67 22.75
C ALA A 154 -6.81 5.17 23.04
N ARG A 155 -7.87 4.46 22.61
CA ARG A 155 -8.00 3.00 22.70
C ARG A 155 -6.85 2.28 21.99
N ASP A 156 -6.61 2.64 20.73
CA ASP A 156 -5.62 1.97 19.88
C ASP A 156 -4.20 2.23 20.37
N ARG A 157 -3.88 3.44 20.80
CA ARG A 157 -2.60 3.77 21.43
C ARG A 157 -2.34 2.94 22.68
N ALA A 158 -3.36 2.75 23.53
CA ALA A 158 -3.22 1.90 24.73
C ALA A 158 -2.93 0.45 24.35
N ARG A 159 -3.66 -0.11 23.37
CA ARG A 159 -3.46 -1.47 22.86
C ARG A 159 -2.07 -1.63 22.22
N MET A 160 -1.65 -0.70 21.39
CA MET A 160 -0.32 -0.70 20.76
C MET A 160 0.80 -0.65 21.82
N THR A 161 0.63 0.19 22.84
CA THR A 161 1.58 0.29 23.96
C THR A 161 1.71 -1.03 24.72
N ALA A 162 0.60 -1.70 25.01
CA ALA A 162 0.60 -3.01 25.66
C ALA A 162 1.29 -4.08 24.80
N SER A 163 0.96 -4.15 23.52
CA SER A 163 1.57 -5.06 22.54
C SER A 163 3.07 -4.80 22.37
N TRP A 164 3.49 -3.52 22.35
CA TRP A 164 4.91 -3.17 22.28
C TRP A 164 5.68 -3.66 23.50
N LYS A 165 5.15 -3.45 24.70
CA LYS A 165 5.77 -3.93 25.95
C LYS A 165 5.91 -5.45 25.96
N GLU A 166 4.88 -6.17 25.56
CA GLU A 166 4.91 -7.62 25.42
C GLU A 166 5.94 -8.07 24.38
N SER A 167 5.91 -7.48 23.16
CA SER A 167 6.85 -7.85 22.09
C SER A 167 8.30 -7.60 22.49
N ASN A 168 8.56 -6.60 23.31
CA ASN A 168 9.90 -6.24 23.77
C ASN A 168 10.51 -7.26 24.75
N THR A 169 9.75 -8.24 25.24
CA THR A 169 10.26 -9.38 25.99
C THR A 169 10.86 -10.49 25.11
N ARG A 170 10.77 -10.34 23.77
CA ARG A 170 11.26 -11.35 22.81
C ARG A 170 12.65 -10.97 22.28
N PRO A 171 13.65 -11.86 22.38
CA PRO A 171 15.02 -11.56 21.97
C PRO A 171 15.14 -11.22 20.48
N ALA A 172 14.38 -11.92 19.60
CA ALA A 172 14.36 -11.63 18.17
C ALA A 172 13.90 -10.20 17.85
N VAL A 173 12.92 -9.68 18.60
CA VAL A 173 12.41 -8.32 18.42
C VAL A 173 13.46 -7.29 18.82
N GLN A 174 14.12 -7.49 19.97
CA GLN A 174 15.20 -6.58 20.42
C GLN A 174 16.39 -6.60 19.45
N ALA A 175 16.78 -7.78 18.97
CA ALA A 175 17.86 -7.93 18.01
C ALA A 175 17.52 -7.25 16.67
N GLY A 176 16.28 -7.42 16.16
CA GLY A 176 15.82 -6.77 14.93
C GLY A 176 15.80 -5.25 15.01
N ARG A 177 15.34 -4.69 16.14
CA ARG A 177 15.38 -3.23 16.38
C ARG A 177 16.81 -2.70 16.44
N ALA A 178 17.68 -3.37 17.17
CA ALA A 178 19.08 -3.00 17.26
C ALA A 178 19.80 -3.08 15.90
N PHE A 179 19.44 -4.07 15.10
CA PHE A 179 19.93 -4.21 13.73
C PHE A 179 19.48 -3.04 12.85
N ALA A 180 18.18 -2.73 12.83
CA ALA A 180 17.66 -1.60 12.04
C ALA A 180 18.31 -0.27 12.43
N ALA A 181 18.48 0.00 13.74
CA ALA A 181 19.16 1.18 14.22
C ALA A 181 20.66 1.21 13.83
N ALA A 182 21.33 0.05 13.80
CA ALA A 182 22.74 -0.04 13.40
C ALA A 182 22.91 0.15 11.88
N VAL A 183 21.98 -0.38 11.07
CA VAL A 183 22.05 -0.30 9.60
C VAL A 183 21.67 1.07 9.08
N TYR A 184 20.61 1.68 9.60
CA TYR A 184 20.06 2.93 9.06
C TYR A 184 20.46 4.19 9.84
N GLY A 185 20.95 4.06 11.07
CA GLY A 185 21.40 5.20 11.88
C GLY A 185 20.33 6.28 12.03
N SER A 186 20.64 7.49 11.58
CA SER A 186 19.71 8.64 11.59
C SER A 186 18.78 8.70 10.37
N HIS A 187 18.88 7.75 9.43
CA HIS A 187 17.98 7.71 8.28
C HIS A 187 16.56 7.29 8.74
N PRO A 188 15.49 7.88 8.16
CA PRO A 188 14.11 7.58 8.57
C PRO A 188 13.70 6.11 8.54
N TYR A 189 14.34 5.27 7.74
CA TYR A 189 14.10 3.82 7.74
C TYR A 189 14.49 3.14 9.06
N GLY A 190 15.34 3.75 9.86
CA GLY A 190 15.74 3.28 11.18
C GLY A 190 14.92 3.84 12.34
N PHE A 191 13.97 4.74 12.06
CA PHE A 191 13.14 5.33 13.12
C PHE A 191 12.19 4.29 13.69
N GLU A 192 12.27 4.10 14.99
CA GLU A 192 11.44 3.14 15.70
C GLU A 192 10.17 3.81 16.26
N SER A 193 9.01 3.20 15.98
CA SER A 193 7.76 3.55 16.62
C SER A 193 7.72 2.97 18.03
N THR A 194 7.57 3.82 19.04
CA THR A 194 7.58 3.46 20.46
C THR A 194 6.40 4.08 21.20
N PRO A 195 6.09 3.64 22.42
CA PRO A 195 5.11 4.32 23.27
C PRO A 195 5.36 5.82 23.43
N ASP A 196 6.62 6.23 23.49
CA ASP A 196 7.00 7.65 23.65
C ASP A 196 6.74 8.45 22.38
N THR A 197 6.98 7.89 21.18
CA THR A 197 6.68 8.57 19.92
C THR A 197 5.16 8.65 19.72
N TRP A 198 4.40 7.59 20.03
CA TRP A 198 2.93 7.60 19.94
C TRP A 198 2.28 8.58 20.94
N ALA A 199 2.87 8.77 22.13
CA ALA A 199 2.38 9.74 23.08
C ALA A 199 2.45 11.19 22.57
N ARG A 200 3.32 11.46 21.58
CA ARG A 200 3.49 12.79 20.96
C ARG A 200 2.64 12.98 19.70
N ILE A 201 1.90 11.95 19.26
CA ILE A 201 1.02 12.02 18.11
C ILE A 201 -0.37 12.41 18.55
N SER A 202 -0.88 13.52 18.04
CA SER A 202 -2.24 13.99 18.23
C SER A 202 -3.11 13.69 17.00
N VAL A 203 -4.42 13.77 17.16
CA VAL A 203 -5.38 13.74 16.03
C VAL A 203 -5.10 14.86 15.04
N ALA A 204 -4.71 16.05 15.53
CA ALA A 204 -4.37 17.18 14.66
C ALA A 204 -3.13 16.88 13.77
N ASP A 205 -2.13 16.17 14.29
CA ASP A 205 -0.97 15.75 13.50
C ASP A 205 -1.37 14.78 12.38
N MET A 206 -2.26 13.82 12.67
CA MET A 206 -2.79 12.88 11.68
C MET A 206 -3.59 13.59 10.59
N GLN A 207 -4.48 14.51 10.97
CA GLN A 207 -5.26 15.33 10.04
C GLN A 207 -4.36 16.20 9.17
N ALA A 208 -3.33 16.80 9.75
CA ALA A 208 -2.36 17.60 9.03
C ALA A 208 -1.52 16.76 8.04
N LEU A 209 -1.07 15.57 8.44
CA LEU A 209 -0.40 14.63 7.52
C LEU A 209 -1.33 14.25 6.38
N TYR A 210 -2.56 13.85 6.70
CA TYR A 210 -3.53 13.37 5.74
C TYR A 210 -3.86 14.45 4.69
N SER A 211 -4.26 15.63 5.13
CA SER A 211 -4.68 16.72 4.25
C SER A 211 -3.58 17.24 3.33
N ARG A 212 -2.31 17.23 3.77
CA ARG A 212 -1.18 17.68 2.93
C ARG A 212 -0.66 16.59 1.99
N SER A 213 -0.90 15.32 2.29
CA SER A 213 -0.28 14.20 1.58
C SER A 213 -1.23 13.46 0.66
N ILE A 214 -2.49 13.24 1.10
CA ILE A 214 -3.49 12.48 0.36
C ILE A 214 -4.21 13.42 -0.61
N LEU A 215 -3.58 13.61 -1.77
CA LEU A 215 -4.04 14.51 -2.85
C LEU A 215 -4.13 13.74 -4.16
N PRO A 216 -5.13 14.04 -5.02
CA PRO A 216 -5.29 13.35 -6.30
C PRO A 216 -4.02 13.38 -7.17
N CYS A 217 -3.36 14.52 -7.25
CA CYS A 217 -2.15 14.71 -8.07
C CYS A 217 -0.91 13.94 -7.57
N ARG A 218 -0.97 13.31 -6.41
CA ARG A 218 0.08 12.43 -5.86
C ARG A 218 -0.29 10.95 -5.94
N ALA A 219 -1.53 10.66 -6.32
CA ALA A 219 -2.04 9.30 -6.33
C ALA A 219 -1.50 8.50 -7.53
N LYS A 220 -1.01 7.31 -7.26
CA LYS A 220 -0.83 6.23 -8.23
C LYS A 220 -1.93 5.21 -7.98
N VAL A 221 -2.78 5.01 -8.97
CA VAL A 221 -3.96 4.15 -8.83
C VAL A 221 -3.81 2.94 -9.71
N SER A 222 -3.72 1.77 -9.10
CA SER A 222 -3.72 0.48 -9.79
C SER A 222 -5.13 -0.10 -9.77
N VAL A 223 -5.65 -0.48 -10.93
CA VAL A 223 -6.97 -1.05 -11.11
C VAL A 223 -6.83 -2.39 -11.80
N VAL A 224 -7.40 -3.44 -11.21
CA VAL A 224 -7.42 -4.78 -11.79
C VAL A 224 -8.84 -5.32 -11.67
N GLY A 225 -9.43 -5.79 -12.78
CA GLY A 225 -10.76 -6.40 -12.71
C GLY A 225 -11.57 -6.31 -13.98
N ALA A 226 -12.87 -6.63 -13.83
CA ALA A 226 -13.82 -6.70 -14.93
C ALA A 226 -14.42 -5.32 -15.27
N VAL A 227 -13.54 -4.38 -15.59
CA VAL A 227 -13.89 -3.02 -16.01
C VAL A 227 -13.07 -2.60 -17.22
N THR A 228 -13.68 -1.84 -18.13
CA THR A 228 -13.00 -1.21 -19.26
C THR A 228 -12.24 0.02 -18.83
N ARG A 229 -11.34 0.51 -19.70
CA ARG A 229 -10.60 1.76 -19.46
C ARG A 229 -11.52 2.95 -19.15
N ALA A 230 -12.60 3.14 -19.89
CA ALA A 230 -13.53 4.24 -19.67
C ALA A 230 -14.24 4.16 -18.32
N GLN A 231 -14.63 2.93 -17.92
CA GLN A 231 -15.21 2.69 -16.60
C GLN A 231 -14.19 2.94 -15.49
N ALA A 232 -12.95 2.42 -15.62
CA ALA A 232 -11.88 2.65 -14.65
C ALA A 232 -11.56 4.14 -14.49
N ASP A 233 -11.50 4.91 -15.59
CA ASP A 233 -11.26 6.35 -15.52
C ASP A 233 -12.35 7.08 -14.72
N THR A 234 -13.62 6.77 -14.98
CA THR A 234 -14.77 7.33 -14.26
C THR A 234 -14.76 6.92 -12.77
N LEU A 235 -14.46 5.65 -12.47
CA LEU A 235 -14.39 5.15 -11.09
C LEU A 235 -13.30 5.86 -10.29
N VAL A 236 -12.10 5.98 -10.86
CA VAL A 236 -10.98 6.67 -10.19
C VAL A 236 -11.29 8.15 -9.97
N GLN A 237 -11.91 8.82 -10.95
CA GLN A 237 -12.35 10.20 -10.78
C GLN A 237 -13.32 10.34 -9.60
N ARG A 238 -14.29 9.44 -9.47
CA ARG A 238 -15.26 9.44 -8.36
C ARG A 238 -14.60 9.15 -7.01
N LEU A 239 -13.68 8.17 -6.96
CA LEU A 239 -12.95 7.83 -5.74
C LEU A 239 -12.15 9.03 -5.18
N LEU A 240 -11.53 9.81 -6.07
CA LEU A 240 -10.69 10.93 -5.69
C LEU A 240 -11.45 12.26 -5.58
N ALA A 241 -12.74 12.31 -5.93
CA ALA A 241 -13.52 13.55 -6.02
C ALA A 241 -13.68 14.29 -4.68
N ARG A 242 -13.63 13.58 -3.56
CA ARG A 242 -13.78 14.16 -2.20
C ARG A 242 -12.45 14.57 -1.56
N LEU A 243 -11.33 14.30 -2.21
CA LEU A 243 -10.03 14.78 -1.79
C LEU A 243 -9.84 16.26 -2.16
N PRO A 244 -8.98 17.00 -1.43
CA PRO A 244 -8.67 18.39 -1.76
C PRO A 244 -8.14 18.51 -3.20
N GLN A 245 -8.79 19.33 -4.02
CA GLN A 245 -8.42 19.58 -5.41
C GLN A 245 -7.39 20.72 -5.51
N THR A 246 -6.31 20.62 -4.76
CA THR A 246 -5.23 21.62 -4.74
C THR A 246 -4.06 21.17 -5.60
N ALA A 247 -3.33 22.13 -6.15
CA ALA A 247 -2.11 21.84 -6.88
C ALA A 247 -1.06 21.21 -5.96
N CYS A 248 -0.37 20.19 -6.46
CA CYS A 248 0.70 19.55 -5.71
C CYS A 248 1.97 20.42 -5.70
N SER A 249 2.43 20.76 -4.50
CA SER A 249 3.77 21.27 -4.31
C SER A 249 4.80 20.13 -4.26
N PRO A 250 6.06 20.37 -4.64
CA PRO A 250 7.13 19.40 -4.43
C PRO A 250 7.22 18.97 -2.96
N GLN A 251 7.42 17.69 -2.73
CA GLN A 251 7.67 17.18 -1.37
C GLN A 251 9.14 17.36 -1.00
N ALA A 252 9.40 17.48 0.30
CA ALA A 252 10.78 17.47 0.80
C ALA A 252 11.48 16.18 0.36
N VAL A 253 12.73 16.32 -0.06
CA VAL A 253 13.56 15.17 -0.45
C VAL A 253 13.89 14.36 0.80
N VAL A 254 13.64 13.07 0.75
CA VAL A 254 14.11 12.13 1.77
C VAL A 254 15.60 11.86 1.48
N PRO A 255 16.48 11.92 2.47
CA PRO A 255 17.89 11.59 2.26
C PRO A 255 18.06 10.18 1.67
N GLU A 256 19.10 9.97 0.90
CA GLU A 256 19.48 8.62 0.48
C GLU A 256 20.16 7.88 1.64
N VAL A 257 19.91 6.57 1.70
CA VAL A 257 20.59 5.70 2.67
C VAL A 257 22.08 5.65 2.33
N GLN A 258 22.93 5.90 3.33
CA GLN A 258 24.37 5.86 3.14
C GLN A 258 24.93 4.49 3.53
N PRO A 259 25.91 3.96 2.77
CA PRO A 259 26.59 2.72 3.14
C PRO A 259 27.28 2.87 4.50
N LEU A 260 27.35 1.78 5.26
CA LEU A 260 28.14 1.74 6.49
C LEU A 260 29.64 1.91 6.16
N GLN A 261 30.29 2.81 6.87
CA GLN A 261 31.73 3.08 6.66
C GLN A 261 32.64 1.99 7.23
N GLN A 262 32.13 1.23 8.21
CA GLN A 262 32.86 0.14 8.87
C GLN A 262 31.90 -0.90 9.43
N ALA A 263 32.39 -2.13 9.56
CA ALA A 263 31.64 -3.20 10.20
C ALA A 263 31.43 -2.90 11.69
N SER A 264 30.25 -3.26 12.22
CA SER A 264 29.98 -3.20 13.65
C SER A 264 29.41 -4.55 14.13
N ASP A 265 29.80 -4.96 15.34
CA ASP A 265 29.23 -6.13 16.04
C ASP A 265 28.56 -5.62 17.32
N ARG A 266 27.25 -5.87 17.45
CA ARG A 266 26.46 -5.49 18.62
C ARG A 266 25.86 -6.72 19.27
N ARG A 267 26.27 -7.01 20.50
CA ARG A 267 25.77 -8.14 21.29
C ARG A 267 24.83 -7.64 22.38
N ILE A 268 23.63 -8.22 22.42
CA ILE A 268 22.60 -7.92 23.42
C ILE A 268 22.44 -9.15 24.28
N PRO A 269 22.90 -9.12 25.57
CA PRO A 269 22.67 -10.22 26.48
C PRO A 269 21.17 -10.43 26.72
N PHE A 270 20.74 -11.66 26.64
CA PHE A 270 19.35 -12.04 26.88
C PHE A 270 19.29 -13.46 27.44
N ASP A 271 18.48 -13.68 28.48
CA ASP A 271 18.28 -15.02 29.05
C ASP A 271 17.35 -15.84 28.15
N SER A 272 17.92 -16.55 27.20
CA SER A 272 17.22 -17.38 26.23
C SER A 272 18.07 -18.56 25.80
N ALA A 273 17.43 -19.72 25.59
CA ALA A 273 18.07 -20.91 25.03
C ALA A 273 18.43 -20.76 23.53
N GLN A 274 17.93 -19.72 22.84
CA GLN A 274 18.15 -19.46 21.43
C GLN A 274 18.88 -18.13 21.23
N ALA A 275 19.86 -18.12 20.32
CA ALA A 275 20.50 -16.91 19.84
C ALA A 275 19.86 -16.46 18.51
N HIS A 276 19.60 -15.16 18.38
CA HIS A 276 19.13 -14.55 17.13
C HIS A 276 20.24 -13.68 16.57
N VAL A 277 20.64 -13.94 15.32
CA VAL A 277 21.71 -13.24 14.62
C VAL A 277 21.14 -12.57 13.38
N TYR A 278 21.38 -11.27 13.24
CA TYR A 278 21.06 -10.49 12.05
C TYR A 278 22.36 -9.99 11.43
N ILE A 279 22.54 -10.20 10.13
CA ILE A 279 23.70 -9.74 9.36
C ILE A 279 23.17 -9.02 8.12
N GLY A 280 23.68 -7.84 7.84
CA GLY A 280 23.28 -7.09 6.66
C GLY A 280 23.93 -5.71 6.58
N GLN A 281 23.56 -5.01 5.52
CA GLN A 281 23.96 -3.64 5.21
C GLN A 281 22.80 -2.91 4.55
N PRO A 282 22.82 -1.57 4.45
CA PRO A 282 21.89 -0.84 3.60
C PRO A 282 22.02 -1.30 2.14
N GLY A 283 20.86 -1.43 1.44
CA GLY A 283 20.79 -1.84 0.03
C GLY A 283 20.31 -0.73 -0.87
#